data_8c72f5678c6f06e4375ce4e305bf4a7a
#
_entry.id   8c72f5678c6f06e4375ce4e305bf4a7a
#
_cell.length_a   1.000
_cell.length_b   1.000
_cell.length_c   1.000
_cell.angle_alpha   90.00
_cell.angle_beta   90.00
_cell.angle_gamma   90.00
#
_symmetry.space_group_name_H-M   'P 1'
#
loop_
_entity.id
_entity.type
_entity.pdbx_description
1 polymer ?
#
loop_
_entity_poly.entity_id
_entity_poly.type
_entity_poly.pdbx_seq_one_letter_code
_entity_poly.pdbx_strand_id
1 'polypeptide(L)'
;MSIFFLNDFCCTLAIDCGSLPVPQNGSVLGKTTVYPSILQFTCDEGFALHGSSHRKCQTNGTWSGNNSLCKGGNEILLNVL
;
A
#
# COMPACT_ATOMS: atom_id res chain seq x y z
N MET A 1 28.39 6.20 -23.03
CA MET A 1 27.64 5.66 -22.94
C MET A 1 26.89 5.73 -21.78
N SER A 2 27.07 5.21 -20.91
CA SER A 2 26.32 5.23 -19.81
C SER A 2 26.24 6.57 -19.23
N ILE A 3 26.85 7.47 -19.81
CA ILE A 3 26.84 8.75 -19.36
C ILE A 3 25.52 9.32 -19.13
N PHE A 4 24.65 9.19 -20.10
CA PHE A 4 23.41 9.80 -19.92
C PHE A 4 22.61 9.13 -18.85
N PHE A 5 22.91 7.95 -18.51
CA PHE A 5 22.23 7.33 -17.48
C PHE A 5 22.55 8.01 -16.24
N LEU A 6 23.75 8.34 -16.04
CA LEU A 6 24.18 8.92 -14.86
C LEU A 6 23.43 10.16 -14.59
N ASN A 7 23.15 10.88 -15.60
CA ASN A 7 22.46 12.10 -15.43
C ASN A 7 21.13 11.86 -14.81
N ASP A 8 20.49 10.85 -15.23
CA ASP A 8 19.19 10.60 -14.74
C ASP A 8 19.23 10.21 -13.31
N PHE A 9 20.20 9.42 -12.96
CA PHE A 9 20.26 8.96 -11.63
C PHE A 9 20.84 9.91 -10.68
N CYS A 10 21.77 10.62 -11.11
CA CYS A 10 22.49 11.43 -10.17
C CYS A 10 21.56 12.43 -9.55
N CYS A 11 20.54 12.82 -10.29
CA CYS A 11 19.73 13.92 -9.83
C CYS A 11 18.54 13.49 -9.03
N THR A 12 18.24 12.24 -9.07
CA THR A 12 17.08 11.80 -8.35
C THR A 12 17.40 10.56 -7.60
N LEU A 13 17.10 10.58 -6.36
CA LEU A 13 17.23 9.41 -5.55
C LEU A 13 15.86 8.84 -5.45
N ALA A 14 15.71 7.64 -5.92
CA ALA A 14 14.42 7.00 -5.86
C ALA A 14 14.20 6.56 -4.42
N ILE A 15 13.11 7.01 -3.84
CA ILE A 15 12.76 6.60 -2.49
C ILE A 15 11.75 5.50 -2.64
N ASP A 16 12.17 4.29 -2.34
CA ASP A 16 11.31 3.13 -2.46
C ASP A 16 10.85 2.71 -1.08
N CYS A 17 9.56 2.80 -0.83
CA CYS A 17 9.02 2.47 0.46
C CYS A 17 8.84 0.97 0.66
N GLY A 18 9.11 0.19 -0.37
CA GLY A 18 8.99 -1.26 -0.26
C GLY A 18 7.58 -1.74 -0.48
N SER A 19 7.44 -3.02 -0.73
CA SER A 19 6.12 -3.57 -1.03
C SER A 19 5.33 -3.74 0.26
N LEU A 20 4.02 -3.67 0.13
CA LEU A 20 3.12 -3.90 1.24
C LEU A 20 2.37 -5.20 0.99
N PRO A 21 2.05 -5.93 2.03
CA PRO A 21 1.35 -7.20 1.84
C PRO A 21 -0.07 -6.94 1.36
N VAL A 22 -0.56 -7.82 0.53
CA VAL A 22 -1.93 -7.76 0.07
C VAL A 22 -2.79 -8.36 1.17
N PRO A 23 -3.83 -7.67 1.61
CA PRO A 23 -4.64 -8.22 2.69
C PRO A 23 -5.37 -9.46 2.22
N GLN A 24 -5.53 -10.40 3.11
CA GLN A 24 -6.27 -11.60 2.79
C GLN A 24 -7.71 -11.18 2.51
N ASN A 25 -8.30 -11.70 1.46
CA ASN A 25 -9.64 -11.35 1.03
C ASN A 25 -9.75 -9.91 0.57
N GLY A 26 -8.68 -9.40 0.02
CA GLY A 26 -8.67 -8.04 -0.49
C GLY A 26 -7.63 -7.88 -1.58
N SER A 27 -7.43 -6.65 -1.99
CA SER A 27 -6.52 -6.32 -3.07
C SER A 27 -5.84 -5.00 -2.81
N VAL A 28 -4.71 -4.82 -3.46
CA VAL A 28 -3.97 -3.57 -3.41
C VAL A 28 -3.94 -3.00 -4.81
N LEU A 29 -4.31 -1.74 -4.94
CA LEU A 29 -4.28 -1.07 -6.24
C LEU A 29 -3.20 -0.02 -6.21
N GLY A 30 -2.40 0.01 -7.24
CA GLY A 30 -1.32 0.98 -7.35
C GLY A 30 -0.26 0.46 -8.27
N LYS A 31 0.58 1.35 -8.76
CA LYS A 31 1.54 0.97 -9.77
C LYS A 31 2.95 0.80 -9.29
N THR A 32 3.28 1.45 -8.20
CA THR A 32 4.67 1.44 -7.79
C THR A 32 4.77 1.71 -6.31
N THR A 33 5.91 1.40 -5.74
CA THR A 33 6.19 1.68 -4.34
C THR A 33 7.17 2.81 -4.18
N VAL A 34 7.52 3.45 -5.28
CA VAL A 34 8.50 4.53 -5.25
C VAL A 34 7.81 5.87 -5.07
N TYR A 35 8.36 6.69 -4.21
CA TYR A 35 7.80 8.01 -3.92
C TYR A 35 7.70 8.85 -5.21
N PRO A 36 6.63 9.57 -5.39
CA PRO A 36 5.43 9.61 -4.58
C PRO A 36 4.43 8.59 -5.08
N SER A 37 4.09 7.65 -4.26
CA SER A 37 3.14 6.61 -4.64
C SER A 37 2.06 6.50 -3.61
N ILE A 38 0.89 6.13 -4.05
CA ILE A 38 -0.22 5.90 -3.16
C ILE A 38 -0.79 4.55 -3.51
N LEU A 39 -0.92 3.70 -2.52
CA LEU A 39 -1.53 2.40 -2.71
C LEU A 39 -2.88 2.41 -2.04
N GLN A 40 -3.86 1.86 -2.71
CA GLN A 40 -5.21 1.80 -2.19
C GLN A 40 -5.55 0.36 -1.88
N PHE A 41 -6.20 0.15 -0.75
CA PHE A 41 -6.57 -1.19 -0.32
C PHE A 41 -8.07 -1.36 -0.40
N THR A 42 -8.49 -2.47 -0.95
CA THR A 42 -9.92 -2.76 -1.06
C THR A 42 -10.15 -4.16 -0.56
N CYS A 43 -11.37 -4.43 -0.15
CA CYS A 43 -11.72 -5.75 0.34
C CYS A 43 -12.75 -6.38 -0.59
N ASP A 44 -12.76 -7.71 -0.62
CA ASP A 44 -13.71 -8.43 -1.44
C ASP A 44 -15.11 -8.23 -0.85
N GLU A 45 -16.09 -8.51 -1.65
CA GLU A 45 -17.46 -8.35 -1.22
C GLU A 45 -17.71 -9.20 0.01
N GLY A 46 -18.37 -8.64 0.99
CA GLY A 46 -18.63 -9.35 2.22
C GLY A 46 -17.59 -9.13 3.28
N PHE A 47 -16.52 -8.40 2.95
CA PHE A 47 -15.46 -8.12 3.91
C PHE A 47 -15.37 -6.63 4.13
N ALA A 48 -15.06 -6.25 5.36
CA ALA A 48 -14.94 -4.83 5.72
C ALA A 48 -13.48 -4.48 5.92
N LEU A 49 -13.11 -3.30 5.46
CA LEU A 49 -11.75 -2.85 5.59
C LEU A 49 -11.50 -2.27 6.96
N HIS A 50 -10.43 -2.71 7.59
CA HIS A 50 -9.97 -2.18 8.86
C HIS A 50 -8.57 -1.67 8.63
N GLY A 51 -8.30 -0.47 9.07
CA GLY A 51 -7.00 0.14 8.82
C GLY A 51 -7.12 1.19 7.74
N SER A 52 -6.02 1.50 7.09
CA SER A 52 -6.00 2.58 6.13
C SER A 52 -6.48 2.12 4.77
N SER A 53 -7.34 2.90 4.13
CA SER A 53 -7.77 2.58 2.78
C SER A 53 -6.72 3.01 1.77
N HIS A 54 -5.90 3.98 2.12
CA HIS A 54 -4.82 4.45 1.26
C HIS A 54 -3.57 4.62 2.09
N ARG A 55 -2.44 4.32 1.51
CA ARG A 55 -1.18 4.58 2.19
C ARG A 55 -0.25 5.25 1.20
N LYS A 56 0.45 6.27 1.66
CA LYS A 56 1.34 7.04 0.80
C LYS A 56 2.78 6.74 1.12
N CYS A 57 3.59 6.61 0.07
CA CYS A 57 5.01 6.46 0.26
C CYS A 57 5.55 7.84 0.59
N GLN A 58 6.22 7.95 1.72
CA GLN A 58 6.69 9.23 2.22
C GLN A 58 8.16 9.44 1.91
N THR A 59 8.60 10.68 2.03
CA THR A 59 9.97 11.02 1.69
C THR A 59 10.99 10.35 2.61
N ASN A 60 10.56 9.90 3.78
CA ASN A 60 11.48 9.21 4.66
C ASN A 60 11.54 7.71 4.39
N GLY A 61 10.90 7.27 3.32
CA GLY A 61 10.98 5.86 2.94
C GLY A 61 9.99 4.96 3.63
N THR A 62 9.00 5.53 4.30
CA THR A 62 8.01 4.70 4.98
C THR A 62 6.62 4.99 4.45
N TRP A 63 5.72 4.05 4.67
CA TRP A 63 4.34 4.21 4.25
C TRP A 63 3.56 4.89 5.35
N SER A 64 2.68 5.79 4.98
CA SER A 64 1.81 6.43 5.96
C SER A 64 0.71 5.45 6.35
N GLY A 65 -0.01 5.75 7.39
CA GLY A 65 -1.18 4.98 7.77
C GLY A 65 -0.84 3.71 8.52
N ASN A 66 -1.82 2.84 8.61
CA ASN A 66 -1.71 1.59 9.34
C ASN A 66 -1.99 0.42 8.44
N ASN A 67 -1.60 -0.76 8.88
CA ASN A 67 -1.85 -1.97 8.11
C ASN A 67 -3.32 -2.12 7.85
N SER A 68 -3.64 -2.64 6.68
CA SER A 68 -5.02 -2.81 6.25
C SER A 68 -5.40 -4.27 6.32
N LEU A 69 -6.56 -4.53 6.87
CA LEU A 69 -7.08 -5.87 7.02
C LEU A 69 -8.49 -5.92 6.49
N CYS A 70 -8.86 -7.06 5.94
CA CYS A 70 -10.22 -7.27 5.45
C CYS A 70 -10.86 -8.34 6.32
N LYS A 71 -11.87 -7.95 7.08
CA LYS A 71 -12.52 -8.88 8.00
C LYS A 71 -13.90 -9.21 7.52
N GLY A 72 -14.26 -10.48 7.64
CA GLY A 72 -15.53 -10.93 7.16
C GLY A 72 -16.68 -10.56 8.07
N GLY A 73 -17.87 -10.45 7.50
CA GLY A 73 -19.03 -10.11 8.26
C GLY A 73 -19.41 -11.16 9.28
N ASN A 74 -18.98 -12.37 9.06
CA ASN A 74 -19.33 -13.44 9.99
C ASN A 74 -18.84 -13.18 11.38
N GLU A 75 -17.71 -12.53 11.48
CA GLU A 75 -17.17 -12.22 12.80
C GLU A 75 -18.13 -11.35 13.56
N ILE A 76 -18.75 -10.45 12.87
CA ILE A 76 -19.65 -9.53 13.49
C ILE A 76 -20.87 -10.25 14.00
N LEU A 77 -21.36 -11.19 13.22
CA LEU A 77 -22.51 -11.95 13.61
C LEU A 77 -22.22 -12.76 14.85
N LEU A 78 -21.07 -13.34 14.88
CA LEU A 78 -20.71 -14.15 16.03
C LEU A 78 -20.64 -13.30 17.28
N ASN A 79 -20.18 -12.12 17.15
CA ASN A 79 -20.06 -11.24 18.27
C ASN A 79 -21.41 -10.82 18.81
N VAL A 80 -22.37 -10.76 17.96
CA VAL A 80 -23.69 -10.34 18.36
C VAL A 80 -24.36 -11.42 19.17
N LEU A 81 -24.07 -12.64 18.85
CA LEU A 81 -24.66 -13.73 19.55
C LEU A 81 -24.00 -13.93 20.90
#